data_5bfaa4cdc339efa38d159e3ec84fc8c2
#
_entry.id   5bfaa4cdc339efa38d159e3ec84fc8c2
#
_cell.length_a   1.000
_cell.length_b   1.000
_cell.length_c   1.000
_cell.angle_alpha   90.00
_cell.angle_beta   90.00
_cell.angle_gamma   90.00
#
_symmetry.space_group_name_H-M   'P 1'
#
loop_
_entity.id
_entity.type
_entity.pdbx_description
1 polymer ?
#
loop_
_entity_poly.entity_id
_entity_poly.type
_entity_poly.pdbx_seq_one_letter_code
_entity_poly.pdbx_strand_id
1 'polypeptide(L)'
;AACRAQVVLVGAIDRAGAERIVGQFMSAIAPHGCEALPAVADVPGLTTAVERRIPFDAAQAQVLVGQPGMARNDPDFFPLFVGNYILGGGGFVSRLTTEVREKRGLSYSVYSYFAPGLQAGAFQLGLTTRPDQADQALAVAREVVQRFVTEGPTEAELQAAKDFLVNGFALRIDSNRKLLGNVANIAWYGLPLDHLD
;
A
#
# COMPACT_ATOMS: atom_id res chain seq x y z
N ALA A 1 -8.35 0.71 -26.55
CA ALA A 1 -7.71 1.25 -27.76
C ALA A 1 -6.20 1.08 -27.68
N ALA A 2 -5.54 0.72 -28.80
CA ALA A 2 -4.10 0.42 -28.87
C ALA A 2 -3.22 1.58 -28.36
N CYS A 3 -3.61 2.81 -28.63
CA CYS A 3 -2.89 4.04 -28.25
C CYS A 3 -2.77 4.30 -26.73
N ARG A 4 -3.50 3.58 -25.91
CA ARG A 4 -3.44 3.68 -24.44
C ARG A 4 -2.91 2.40 -23.79
N ALA A 5 -2.53 1.41 -24.59
CA ALA A 5 -1.97 0.18 -24.08
C ALA A 5 -0.50 0.40 -23.71
N GLN A 6 -0.13 -0.01 -22.53
CA GLN A 6 1.25 -0.17 -22.09
C GLN A 6 1.54 -1.66 -22.03
N VAL A 7 2.63 -2.07 -22.66
CA VAL A 7 3.06 -3.48 -22.67
C VAL A 7 4.38 -3.60 -21.91
N VAL A 8 4.38 -4.43 -20.90
CA VAL A 8 5.58 -4.74 -20.13
C VAL A 8 5.93 -6.20 -20.34
N LEU A 9 7.18 -6.45 -20.69
CA LEU A 9 7.72 -7.79 -20.91
C LEU A 9 8.95 -7.99 -20.03
N VAL A 10 9.00 -9.10 -19.33
CA VAL A 10 10.14 -9.51 -18.50
C VAL A 10 10.41 -10.98 -18.73
N GLY A 11 11.65 -11.34 -19.07
CA GLY A 11 12.06 -12.71 -19.28
C GLY A 11 13.32 -12.83 -20.13
N ALA A 12 13.68 -14.04 -20.50
CA ALA A 12 14.79 -14.32 -21.42
C ALA A 12 14.37 -14.03 -22.88
N ILE A 13 14.21 -12.74 -23.19
CA ILE A 13 13.76 -12.27 -24.50
C ILE A 13 14.65 -11.12 -24.95
N ASP A 14 15.06 -11.15 -26.22
CA ASP A 14 15.76 -10.05 -26.86
C ASP A 14 14.77 -9.01 -27.41
N ARG A 15 15.30 -7.87 -27.84
CA ARG A 15 14.50 -6.77 -28.38
C ARG A 15 13.67 -7.19 -29.60
N ALA A 16 14.26 -7.97 -30.52
CA ALA A 16 13.55 -8.40 -31.74
C ALA A 16 12.40 -9.34 -31.41
N GLY A 17 12.57 -10.24 -30.45
CA GLY A 17 11.51 -11.10 -29.93
C GLY A 17 10.41 -10.31 -29.25
N ALA A 18 10.78 -9.32 -28.43
CA ALA A 18 9.82 -8.43 -27.77
C ALA A 18 8.99 -7.64 -28.79
N GLU A 19 9.63 -7.00 -29.78
CA GLU A 19 8.96 -6.25 -30.84
C GLU A 19 8.00 -7.13 -31.64
N ARG A 20 8.38 -8.36 -31.96
CA ARG A 20 7.50 -9.31 -32.65
C ARG A 20 6.27 -9.67 -31.82
N ILE A 21 6.45 -9.99 -30.53
CA ILE A 21 5.34 -10.33 -29.62
C ILE A 21 4.40 -9.14 -29.47
N VAL A 22 4.93 -7.94 -29.22
CA VAL A 22 4.15 -6.72 -29.10
C VAL A 22 3.40 -6.43 -30.39
N GLY A 23 4.07 -6.56 -31.55
CA GLY A 23 3.46 -6.37 -32.86
C GLY A 23 2.28 -7.32 -33.11
N GLN A 24 2.44 -8.60 -32.80
CA GLN A 24 1.36 -9.59 -32.92
C GLN A 24 0.20 -9.29 -31.96
N PHE A 25 0.50 -8.95 -30.72
CA PHE A 25 -0.51 -8.60 -29.74
C PHE A 25 -1.28 -7.32 -30.12
N MET A 26 -0.55 -6.29 -30.51
CA MET A 26 -1.14 -4.99 -30.86
C MET A 26 -1.91 -5.03 -32.20
N SER A 27 -1.55 -5.90 -33.13
CA SER A 27 -2.29 -6.04 -34.40
C SER A 27 -3.72 -6.57 -34.20
N ALA A 28 -3.99 -7.27 -33.11
CA ALA A 28 -5.31 -7.75 -32.74
C ALA A 28 -6.18 -6.67 -32.06
N ILE A 29 -5.59 -5.51 -31.71
CA ILE A 29 -6.29 -4.43 -31.02
C ILE A 29 -6.65 -3.34 -32.05
N ALA A 30 -7.93 -2.99 -32.11
CA ALA A 30 -8.39 -1.94 -33.03
C ALA A 30 -7.62 -0.62 -32.84
N PRO A 31 -7.10 -0.01 -33.93
CA PRO A 31 -6.28 1.20 -33.86
C PRO A 31 -7.10 2.49 -33.62
N HIS A 32 -8.43 2.42 -33.57
CA HIS A 32 -9.33 3.54 -33.37
C HIS A 32 -9.87 3.60 -31.93
N GLY A 33 -10.57 4.67 -31.58
CA GLY A 33 -11.10 4.90 -30.25
C GLY A 33 -10.04 5.47 -29.28
N CYS A 34 -9.12 6.28 -29.81
CA CYS A 34 -8.03 6.90 -29.04
C CYS A 34 -8.41 8.27 -28.47
N GLU A 35 -9.70 8.54 -28.35
CA GLU A 35 -10.18 9.75 -27.67
C GLU A 35 -9.70 9.80 -26.22
N ALA A 36 -9.46 11.01 -25.73
CA ALA A 36 -9.10 11.19 -24.32
C ALA A 36 -10.22 10.65 -23.44
N LEU A 37 -9.84 9.86 -22.44
CA LEU A 37 -10.81 9.46 -21.42
C LEU A 37 -11.22 10.70 -20.61
N PRO A 38 -12.48 10.78 -20.17
CA PRO A 38 -12.86 11.82 -19.22
C PRO A 38 -11.97 11.75 -17.99
N ALA A 39 -11.56 12.91 -17.51
CA ALA A 39 -10.81 12.98 -16.27
C ALA A 39 -11.65 12.38 -15.12
N VAL A 40 -11.05 11.49 -14.35
CA VAL A 40 -11.66 11.01 -13.11
C VAL A 40 -11.47 12.11 -12.07
N ALA A 41 -12.58 12.64 -11.56
CA ALA A 41 -12.54 13.69 -10.54
C ALA A 41 -11.91 13.15 -9.26
N ASP A 42 -11.15 13.99 -8.55
CA ASP A 42 -10.69 13.69 -7.21
C ASP A 42 -11.88 13.55 -6.26
N VAL A 43 -11.84 12.53 -5.42
CA VAL A 43 -12.82 12.36 -4.36
C VAL A 43 -12.35 13.18 -3.16
N PRO A 44 -13.11 14.22 -2.74
CA PRO A 44 -12.74 15.00 -1.57
C PRO A 44 -12.71 14.10 -0.32
N GLY A 45 -11.68 14.27 0.50
CA GLY A 45 -11.58 13.58 1.78
C GLY A 45 -12.74 13.95 2.71
N LEU A 46 -13.11 13.05 3.60
CA LEU A 46 -14.08 13.37 4.66
C LEU A 46 -13.51 14.48 5.55
N THR A 47 -14.33 15.50 5.80
CA THR A 47 -13.97 16.64 6.66
C THR A 47 -14.42 16.45 8.11
N THR A 48 -15.26 15.46 8.36
CA THR A 48 -15.79 15.12 9.69
C THR A 48 -15.64 13.63 9.96
N ALA A 49 -15.42 13.29 11.23
CA ALA A 49 -15.36 11.89 11.64
C ALA A 49 -16.75 11.23 11.52
N VAL A 50 -16.79 10.04 10.98
CA VAL A 50 -18.01 9.22 10.90
C VAL A 50 -17.70 7.87 11.53
N GLU A 51 -18.55 7.45 12.48
CA GLU A 51 -18.50 6.11 13.06
C GLU A 51 -19.76 5.34 12.67
N ARG A 52 -19.56 4.08 12.26
CA ARG A 52 -20.66 3.15 11.97
C ARG A 52 -20.41 1.84 12.71
N ARG A 53 -21.37 1.45 13.56
CA ARG A 53 -21.38 0.15 14.24
C ARG A 53 -22.45 -0.72 13.59
N ILE A 54 -21.99 -1.85 13.04
CA ILE A 54 -22.88 -2.80 12.38
C ILE A 54 -22.96 -4.05 13.27
N PRO A 55 -24.09 -4.29 13.96
CA PRO A 55 -24.27 -5.50 14.73
C PRO A 55 -24.26 -6.72 13.80
N PHE A 56 -23.46 -7.70 14.15
CA PHE A 56 -23.38 -8.94 13.41
C PHE A 56 -23.05 -10.09 14.38
N ASP A 57 -23.76 -11.20 14.26
CA ASP A 57 -23.55 -12.39 15.10
C ASP A 57 -22.30 -13.15 14.60
N ALA A 58 -21.15 -12.78 15.15
CA ALA A 58 -19.86 -13.39 14.84
C ALA A 58 -19.00 -13.52 16.08
N ALA A 59 -18.11 -14.52 16.09
CA ALA A 59 -17.17 -14.73 17.18
C ALA A 59 -16.11 -13.62 17.29
N GLN A 60 -15.93 -12.82 16.24
CA GLN A 60 -14.93 -11.76 16.18
C GLN A 60 -15.55 -10.47 15.64
N ALA A 61 -15.12 -9.35 16.23
CA ALA A 61 -15.39 -8.02 15.71
C ALA A 61 -14.25 -7.59 14.77
N GLN A 62 -14.63 -7.04 13.62
CA GLN A 62 -13.72 -6.39 12.67
C GLN A 62 -13.78 -4.89 12.90
N VAL A 63 -12.66 -4.26 13.15
CA VAL A 63 -12.55 -2.82 13.32
C VAL A 63 -11.70 -2.27 12.19
N LEU A 64 -12.25 -1.31 11.46
CA LEU A 64 -11.56 -0.60 10.38
C LEU A 64 -11.59 0.90 10.68
N VAL A 65 -10.43 1.54 10.63
CA VAL A 65 -10.27 2.99 10.75
C VAL A 65 -9.63 3.48 9.47
N GLY A 66 -10.20 4.51 8.86
CA GLY A 66 -9.68 5.12 7.65
C GLY A 66 -9.56 6.63 7.79
N GLN A 67 -8.59 7.21 7.12
CA GLN A 67 -8.46 8.65 6.92
C GLN A 67 -7.89 8.94 5.54
N PRO A 68 -7.99 10.18 5.03
CA PRO A 68 -7.32 10.55 3.79
C PRO A 68 -5.83 10.23 3.88
N GLY A 69 -5.30 9.63 2.82
CA GLY A 69 -3.89 9.30 2.65
C GLY A 69 -3.25 10.12 1.54
N MET A 70 -2.47 9.47 0.68
CA MET A 70 -1.64 10.12 -0.35
C MET A 70 -1.78 9.44 -1.71
N ALA A 71 -1.37 10.16 -2.75
CA ALA A 71 -1.18 9.59 -4.09
C ALA A 71 0.16 8.83 -4.16
N ARG A 72 0.30 7.95 -5.18
CA ARG A 72 1.56 7.19 -5.37
C ARG A 72 2.75 8.07 -5.71
N ASN A 73 2.51 9.20 -6.38
CA ASN A 73 3.55 10.16 -6.82
C ASN A 73 3.75 11.30 -5.80
N ASP A 74 3.22 11.17 -4.59
CA ASP A 74 3.42 12.13 -3.52
C ASP A 74 4.89 12.15 -3.11
N PRO A 75 5.52 13.33 -2.92
CA PRO A 75 6.92 13.43 -2.48
C PRO A 75 7.15 12.77 -1.11
N ASP A 76 6.15 12.72 -0.26
CA ASP A 76 6.21 12.08 1.05
C ASP A 76 5.91 10.58 1.02
N PHE A 77 5.77 9.97 -0.17
CA PHE A 77 5.47 8.55 -0.29
C PHE A 77 6.46 7.67 0.46
N PHE A 78 7.76 7.84 0.25
CA PHE A 78 8.77 7.00 0.90
C PHE A 78 8.88 7.24 2.40
N PRO A 79 8.93 8.47 2.91
CA PRO A 79 8.85 8.73 4.34
C PRO A 79 7.64 8.07 5.01
N LEU A 80 6.45 8.22 4.41
CA LEU A 80 5.21 7.61 4.93
C LEU A 80 5.20 6.09 4.81
N PHE A 81 5.77 5.54 3.76
CA PHE A 81 5.94 4.09 3.59
C PHE A 81 6.82 3.48 4.68
N VAL A 82 7.98 4.09 4.95
CA VAL A 82 8.89 3.66 6.02
C VAL A 82 8.25 3.86 7.39
N GLY A 83 7.62 5.01 7.62
CA GLY A 83 6.91 5.29 8.87
C GLY A 83 5.78 4.28 9.13
N ASN A 84 5.01 3.94 8.10
CA ASN A 84 3.97 2.92 8.22
C ASN A 84 4.54 1.52 8.48
N TYR A 85 5.70 1.17 7.92
CA TYR A 85 6.36 -0.09 8.23
C TYR A 85 6.60 -0.23 9.74
N ILE A 86 7.09 0.83 10.38
CA ILE A 86 7.33 0.88 11.82
C ILE A 86 6.00 0.86 12.61
N LEU A 87 5.01 1.61 12.14
CA LEU A 87 3.72 1.74 12.83
C LEU A 87 2.90 0.46 12.83
N GLY A 88 2.64 -0.15 11.67
CA GLY A 88 1.73 -1.29 11.55
C GLY A 88 1.94 -2.18 10.34
N GLY A 89 2.79 -1.77 9.38
CA GLY A 89 3.07 -2.52 8.16
C GLY A 89 4.16 -3.58 8.31
N GLY A 90 5.00 -3.52 9.32
CA GLY A 90 6.13 -4.42 9.56
C GLY A 90 5.79 -5.73 10.25
N GLY A 91 4.51 -6.07 10.37
CA GLY A 91 4.08 -7.30 11.03
C GLY A 91 4.50 -7.33 12.51
N PHE A 92 5.18 -8.39 12.95
CA PHE A 92 5.53 -8.59 14.35
C PHE A 92 6.47 -7.54 14.96
N VAL A 93 7.22 -6.82 14.16
CA VAL A 93 8.14 -5.77 14.65
C VAL A 93 7.48 -4.39 14.71
N SER A 94 6.22 -4.28 14.30
CA SER A 94 5.49 -3.00 14.30
C SER A 94 4.97 -2.62 15.68
N ARG A 95 4.85 -1.31 15.93
CA ARG A 95 4.34 -0.79 17.20
C ARG A 95 2.91 -1.24 17.50
N LEU A 96 2.03 -1.27 16.48
CA LEU A 96 0.66 -1.74 16.65
C LEU A 96 0.62 -3.20 17.10
N THR A 97 1.39 -4.07 16.47
CA THR A 97 1.45 -5.48 16.88
C THR A 97 2.01 -5.63 18.30
N THR A 98 3.09 -4.95 18.61
CA THR A 98 3.70 -4.99 19.95
C THR A 98 2.73 -4.51 21.02
N GLU A 99 2.05 -3.37 20.80
CA GLU A 99 1.21 -2.76 21.84
C GLU A 99 -0.16 -3.42 21.97
N VAL A 100 -0.81 -3.76 20.85
CA VAL A 100 -2.18 -4.28 20.87
C VAL A 100 -2.21 -5.79 21.05
N ARG A 101 -1.31 -6.50 20.35
CA ARG A 101 -1.28 -7.96 20.36
C ARG A 101 -0.39 -8.51 21.47
N GLU A 102 0.93 -8.19 21.45
CA GLU A 102 1.90 -8.87 22.30
C GLU A 102 1.77 -8.47 23.76
N LYS A 103 1.70 -7.17 24.04
CA LYS A 103 1.64 -6.68 25.43
C LYS A 103 0.27 -6.82 26.07
N ARG A 104 -0.81 -6.76 25.29
CA ARG A 104 -2.18 -6.68 25.84
C ARG A 104 -3.08 -7.84 25.43
N GLY A 105 -2.71 -8.64 24.44
CA GLY A 105 -3.53 -9.76 23.96
C GLY A 105 -4.89 -9.36 23.39
N LEU A 106 -5.06 -8.09 22.98
CA LEU A 106 -6.35 -7.56 22.57
C LEU A 106 -6.72 -7.91 21.13
N SER A 107 -5.76 -8.29 20.30
CA SER A 107 -6.02 -8.62 18.90
C SER A 107 -5.04 -9.68 18.42
N TYR A 108 -5.53 -10.62 17.61
CA TYR A 108 -4.65 -11.55 16.92
C TYR A 108 -4.01 -10.91 15.67
N SER A 109 -4.74 -10.03 15.01
CA SER A 109 -4.29 -9.32 13.81
C SER A 109 -4.56 -7.83 13.95
N VAL A 110 -3.51 -7.02 13.90
CA VAL A 110 -3.58 -5.58 13.85
C VAL A 110 -2.53 -5.09 12.84
N TYR A 111 -2.92 -4.15 11.99
CA TYR A 111 -2.07 -3.66 10.91
C TYR A 111 -2.46 -2.23 10.50
N SER A 112 -1.56 -1.57 9.81
CA SER A 112 -1.86 -0.35 9.07
C SER A 112 -1.18 -0.36 7.71
N TYR A 113 -1.75 0.37 6.76
CA TYR A 113 -1.17 0.57 5.43
C TYR A 113 -1.72 1.82 4.76
N PHE A 114 -0.96 2.36 3.82
CA PHE A 114 -1.46 3.30 2.83
C PHE A 114 -1.89 2.55 1.57
N ALA A 115 -2.99 2.96 0.98
CA ALA A 115 -3.50 2.45 -0.29
C ALA A 115 -3.37 3.53 -1.38
N PRO A 116 -2.15 3.92 -1.79
CA PRO A 116 -1.95 5.00 -2.73
C PRO A 116 -2.43 4.60 -4.13
N GLY A 117 -3.09 5.54 -4.82
CA GLY A 117 -3.52 5.39 -6.21
C GLY A 117 -2.88 6.44 -7.11
N LEU A 118 -3.40 6.58 -8.34
CA LEU A 118 -3.08 7.74 -9.19
C LEU A 118 -3.55 9.04 -8.52
N GLN A 119 -4.64 8.97 -7.78
CA GLN A 119 -5.16 10.02 -6.90
C GLN A 119 -4.89 9.63 -5.44
N ALA A 120 -5.11 10.58 -4.53
CA ALA A 120 -4.94 10.31 -3.10
C ALA A 120 -5.83 9.14 -2.66
N GLY A 121 -5.20 8.13 -2.09
CA GLY A 121 -5.87 6.99 -1.50
C GLY A 121 -6.15 7.20 -0.01
N ALA A 122 -6.25 6.11 0.75
CA ALA A 122 -6.51 6.16 2.18
C ALA A 122 -5.35 5.60 2.99
N PHE A 123 -5.14 6.14 4.19
CA PHE A 123 -4.50 5.42 5.27
C PHE A 123 -5.55 4.55 5.96
N GLN A 124 -5.22 3.30 6.22
CA GLN A 124 -6.13 2.36 6.85
C GLN A 124 -5.43 1.65 8.01
N LEU A 125 -6.17 1.49 9.10
CA LEU A 125 -5.81 0.63 10.22
C LEU A 125 -6.91 -0.39 10.40
N GLY A 126 -6.54 -1.65 10.49
CA GLY A 126 -7.47 -2.75 10.73
C GLY A 126 -7.03 -3.59 11.92
N LEU A 127 -8.00 -4.08 12.67
CA LEU A 127 -7.79 -5.09 13.70
C LEU A 127 -8.98 -6.02 13.84
N THR A 128 -8.69 -7.24 14.28
CA THR A 128 -9.69 -8.26 14.57
C THR A 128 -9.56 -8.64 16.03
N THR A 129 -10.67 -8.59 16.77
CA THR A 129 -10.67 -8.81 18.22
C THR A 129 -11.97 -9.48 18.68
N ARG A 130 -12.05 -9.82 19.97
CA ARG A 130 -13.31 -10.26 20.57
C ARG A 130 -14.30 -9.08 20.63
N PRO A 131 -15.60 -9.32 20.42
CA PRO A 131 -16.61 -8.25 20.45
C PRO A 131 -16.58 -7.40 21.75
N ASP A 132 -16.41 -8.04 22.88
CA ASP A 132 -16.35 -7.40 24.21
C ASP A 132 -15.07 -6.56 24.46
N GLN A 133 -14.05 -6.71 23.61
CA GLN A 133 -12.77 -5.98 23.69
C GLN A 133 -12.59 -4.95 22.57
N ALA A 134 -13.55 -4.81 21.67
CA ALA A 134 -13.39 -3.99 20.46
C ALA A 134 -13.09 -2.53 20.77
N ASP A 135 -13.82 -1.92 21.69
CA ASP A 135 -13.61 -0.51 22.08
C ASP A 135 -12.23 -0.32 22.76
N GLN A 136 -11.81 -1.26 23.60
CA GLN A 136 -10.50 -1.20 24.25
C GLN A 136 -9.37 -1.36 23.23
N ALA A 137 -9.47 -2.33 22.31
CA ALA A 137 -8.48 -2.56 21.29
C ALA A 137 -8.35 -1.33 20.36
N LEU A 138 -9.47 -0.72 19.99
CA LEU A 138 -9.49 0.50 19.18
C LEU A 138 -8.86 1.69 19.92
N ALA A 139 -9.17 1.85 21.21
CA ALA A 139 -8.58 2.93 22.03
C ALA A 139 -7.06 2.80 22.10
N VAL A 140 -6.53 1.61 22.36
CA VAL A 140 -5.09 1.35 22.38
C VAL A 140 -4.46 1.60 21.01
N ALA A 141 -5.09 1.13 19.95
CA ALA A 141 -4.56 1.36 18.59
C ALA A 141 -4.49 2.86 18.24
N ARG A 142 -5.52 3.65 18.61
CA ARG A 142 -5.53 5.12 18.44
C ARG A 142 -4.43 5.80 19.25
N GLU A 143 -4.21 5.37 20.50
CA GLU A 143 -3.12 5.88 21.34
C GLU A 143 -1.75 5.62 20.71
N VAL A 144 -1.52 4.43 20.14
CA VAL A 144 -0.27 4.09 19.44
C VAL A 144 -0.07 4.99 18.23
N VAL A 145 -1.11 5.19 17.41
CA VAL A 145 -1.04 6.10 16.25
C VAL A 145 -0.74 7.53 16.70
N GLN A 146 -1.48 8.03 17.70
CA GLN A 146 -1.30 9.40 18.20
C GLN A 146 0.12 9.62 18.73
N ARG A 147 0.64 8.68 19.51
CA ARG A 147 2.01 8.73 20.01
C ARG A 147 3.04 8.69 18.88
N PHE A 148 2.81 7.84 17.86
CA PHE A 148 3.69 7.79 16.70
C PHE A 148 3.72 9.11 15.93
N VAL A 149 2.58 9.79 15.79
CA VAL A 149 2.50 11.09 15.12
C VAL A 149 3.19 12.20 15.92
N THR A 150 3.07 12.17 17.25
CA THR A 150 3.64 13.24 18.11
C THR A 150 5.13 13.07 18.39
N GLU A 151 5.59 11.85 18.56
CA GLU A 151 6.98 11.55 18.97
C GLU A 151 7.87 11.12 17.80
N GLY A 152 7.26 10.63 16.72
CA GLY A 152 7.97 10.00 15.62
C GLY A 152 8.52 8.60 15.96
N PRO A 153 9.23 7.99 15.01
CA PRO A 153 10.02 6.79 15.28
C PRO A 153 11.29 7.12 16.06
N THR A 154 11.79 6.17 16.81
CA THR A 154 13.15 6.25 17.36
C THR A 154 14.17 6.03 16.24
N GLU A 155 15.42 6.51 16.44
CA GLU A 155 16.49 6.27 15.48
C GLU A 155 16.76 4.78 15.24
N ALA A 156 16.67 3.97 16.30
CA ALA A 156 16.84 2.51 16.21
C ALA A 156 15.74 1.86 15.35
N GLU A 157 14.48 2.26 15.52
CA GLU A 157 13.37 1.75 14.69
C GLU A 157 13.53 2.18 13.23
N LEU A 158 13.93 3.43 13.00
CA LEU A 158 14.15 3.95 11.66
C LEU A 158 15.28 3.21 10.95
N GLN A 159 16.41 3.02 11.62
CA GLN A 159 17.53 2.28 11.05
C GLN A 159 17.16 0.82 10.76
N ALA A 160 16.51 0.12 11.71
CA ALA A 160 16.07 -1.25 11.50
C ALA A 160 15.06 -1.39 10.34
N ALA A 161 14.15 -0.43 10.19
CA ALA A 161 13.22 -0.41 9.08
C ALA A 161 13.92 -0.20 7.73
N LYS A 162 14.87 0.74 7.65
CA LYS A 162 15.69 0.97 6.45
C LYS A 162 16.49 -0.28 6.09
N ASP A 163 17.17 -0.88 7.06
CA ASP A 163 17.99 -2.08 6.84
C ASP A 163 17.14 -3.24 6.30
N PHE A 164 15.96 -3.46 6.87
CA PHE A 164 15.04 -4.50 6.40
C PHE A 164 14.54 -4.24 4.98
N LEU A 165 14.13 -3.00 4.68
CA LEU A 165 13.58 -2.64 3.38
C LEU A 165 14.63 -2.68 2.28
N VAL A 166 15.85 -2.18 2.55
CA VAL A 166 16.97 -2.16 1.61
C VAL A 166 17.52 -3.57 1.41
N ASN A 167 17.89 -4.27 2.48
CA ASN A 167 18.47 -5.61 2.37
C ASN A 167 17.47 -6.64 1.85
N GLY A 168 16.16 -6.45 2.12
CA GLY A 168 15.09 -7.30 1.61
C GLY A 168 14.69 -7.02 0.16
N PHE A 169 15.19 -5.93 -0.45
CA PHE A 169 14.75 -5.51 -1.78
C PHE A 169 15.06 -6.54 -2.87
N ALA A 170 16.25 -7.15 -2.85
CA ALA A 170 16.64 -8.18 -3.81
C ALA A 170 15.63 -9.35 -3.86
N LEU A 171 15.03 -9.72 -2.71
CA LEU A 171 14.01 -10.76 -2.63
C LEU A 171 12.65 -10.33 -3.21
N ARG A 172 12.47 -9.04 -3.47
CA ARG A 172 11.24 -8.49 -4.08
C ARG A 172 11.30 -8.44 -5.60
N ILE A 173 12.48 -8.67 -6.19
CA ILE A 173 12.73 -8.67 -7.63
C ILE A 173 13.44 -9.94 -8.12
N ASP A 174 13.50 -11.00 -7.30
CA ASP A 174 14.25 -12.23 -7.53
C ASP A 174 13.63 -13.18 -8.60
N SER A 175 12.51 -12.82 -9.17
CA SER A 175 11.86 -13.61 -10.23
C SER A 175 11.25 -12.73 -11.31
N ASN A 176 11.11 -13.26 -12.51
CA ASN A 176 10.45 -12.56 -13.62
C ASN A 176 9.06 -12.04 -13.25
N ARG A 177 8.29 -12.80 -12.47
CA ARG A 177 6.96 -12.40 -12.02
C ARG A 177 7.01 -11.17 -11.09
N LYS A 178 7.93 -11.16 -10.14
CA LYS A 178 8.09 -10.03 -9.21
C LYS A 178 8.64 -8.80 -9.93
N LEU A 179 9.63 -8.99 -10.79
CA LEU A 179 10.18 -7.92 -11.61
C LEU A 179 9.11 -7.33 -12.55
N LEU A 180 8.32 -8.20 -13.21
CA LEU A 180 7.20 -7.75 -14.06
C LEU A 180 6.21 -6.85 -13.28
N GLY A 181 5.86 -7.23 -12.05
CA GLY A 181 4.98 -6.43 -11.20
C GLY A 181 5.56 -5.05 -10.88
N ASN A 182 6.86 -4.97 -10.58
CA ASN A 182 7.53 -3.69 -10.30
C ASN A 182 7.59 -2.81 -11.56
N VAL A 183 8.02 -3.34 -12.71
CA VAL A 183 8.10 -2.58 -13.96
C VAL A 183 6.70 -2.14 -14.43
N ALA A 184 5.68 -2.98 -14.27
CA ALA A 184 4.30 -2.61 -14.57
C ALA A 184 3.79 -1.46 -13.68
N ASN A 185 4.16 -1.45 -12.39
CA ASN A 185 3.84 -0.34 -11.49
C ASN A 185 4.54 0.97 -11.89
N ILE A 186 5.83 0.89 -12.29
CA ILE A 186 6.55 2.07 -12.81
C ILE A 186 5.81 2.64 -14.01
N ALA A 187 5.43 1.79 -14.98
CA ALA A 187 4.70 2.21 -16.16
C ALA A 187 3.31 2.79 -15.81
N TRP A 188 2.57 2.13 -14.92
CA TRP A 188 1.22 2.54 -14.53
C TRP A 188 1.18 3.90 -13.83
N TYR A 189 2.13 4.13 -12.92
CA TYR A 189 2.19 5.38 -12.15
C TYR A 189 3.03 6.47 -12.83
N GLY A 190 3.61 6.20 -14.00
CA GLY A 190 4.50 7.15 -14.70
C GLY A 190 5.75 7.50 -13.88
N LEU A 191 6.28 6.55 -13.11
CA LEU A 191 7.48 6.74 -12.31
C LEU A 191 8.72 6.75 -13.23
N PRO A 192 9.83 7.37 -12.80
CA PRO A 192 11.07 7.33 -13.57
C PRO A 192 11.59 5.89 -13.73
N LEU A 193 12.30 5.63 -14.82
CA LEU A 193 12.79 4.27 -15.13
C LEU A 193 13.85 3.76 -14.15
N ASP A 194 14.55 4.68 -13.49
CA ASP A 194 15.53 4.43 -12.43
C ASP A 194 14.89 4.37 -11.02
N HIS A 195 13.56 4.23 -10.94
CA HIS A 195 12.83 4.20 -9.67
C HIS A 195 13.26 3.07 -8.72
N LEU A 196 13.90 2.03 -9.24
CA LEU A 196 14.38 0.89 -8.45
C LEU A 196 15.88 0.96 -8.11
N ASP A 197 16.57 2.00 -8.55
CA ASP A 197 17.97 2.28 -8.26
C ASP A 197 18.08 3.11 -6.94
#